data_9f9bff51b0384db78387aa1c50c27638
#
_entry.id   9f9bff51b0384db78387aa1c50c27638
#
_cell.length_a   1.000
_cell.length_b   1.000
_cell.length_c   1.000
_cell.angle_alpha   90.00
_cell.angle_beta   90.00
_cell.angle_gamma   90.00
#
_symmetry.space_group_name_H-M   'P 1'
#
loop_
_entity.id
_entity.type
_entity.pdbx_description
1 polymer ?
#
loop_
_entity_poly.entity_id
_entity_poly.type
_entity_poly.pdbx_seq_one_letter_code
_entity_poly.pdbx_strand_id
1 'polypeptide(L)'
;MLRSSAAAGKGGRILAAKQVNPTRMELTRLKKKRITAIRGHKLLKDKRDELMRQYLDLVRENMEVRKKVEAGIRSANKNFVIAKAGMSEAALNTALMAPKQEVNLEAGEKNVMSVDIPTFQYKTRTADENDIYSYGFAFTSGDLDGAVKSLADVLPDMIRLAECEKACQLMAA
;
A
#
# COMPACT_ATOMS: atom_id res chain seq x y z
N MET A 1 -3.30 22.38 58.25
CA MET A 1 -3.15 20.97 58.68
C MET A 1 -3.37 20.03 57.50
N LEU A 2 -2.37 19.16 57.27
CA LEU A 2 -2.37 17.85 56.60
C LEU A 2 -2.65 17.82 55.09
N ARG A 3 -1.62 17.80 54.26
CA ARG A 3 -0.85 16.65 53.71
C ARG A 3 -1.75 15.53 53.17
N SER A 4 -1.76 15.36 51.84
CA SER A 4 -1.74 14.04 51.25
C SER A 4 -1.03 14.08 49.88
N SER A 5 0.16 13.53 49.88
CA SER A 5 0.97 13.14 48.79
C SER A 5 0.34 11.92 48.11
N ALA A 6 -0.01 12.02 46.83
CA ALA A 6 -0.34 10.85 46.01
C ALA A 6 0.83 10.55 45.09
N ALA A 7 1.60 9.55 45.48
CA ALA A 7 2.66 8.96 44.68
C ALA A 7 2.08 8.30 43.45
N ALA A 8 2.54 8.72 42.25
CA ALA A 8 2.29 8.04 40.99
C ALA A 8 3.00 6.68 40.99
N GLY A 9 2.23 5.63 41.17
CA GLY A 9 2.68 4.25 41.08
C GLY A 9 3.09 3.91 39.65
N LYS A 10 4.38 3.74 39.38
CA LYS A 10 4.92 3.04 38.24
C LYS A 10 4.37 1.62 38.27
N GLY A 11 3.44 1.29 37.36
CA GLY A 11 2.92 -0.05 37.13
C GLY A 11 4.00 -1.00 36.59
N GLY A 12 4.98 -1.37 37.42
CA GLY A 12 5.84 -2.49 37.17
C GLY A 12 4.99 -3.76 37.20
N ARG A 13 4.84 -4.47 36.09
CA ARG A 13 4.34 -5.85 36.07
C ARG A 13 5.17 -6.65 37.06
N ILE A 14 4.60 -6.94 38.23
CA ILE A 14 5.17 -7.89 39.19
C ILE A 14 5.07 -9.26 38.50
N LEU A 15 6.18 -9.69 37.89
CA LEU A 15 6.31 -11.07 37.43
C LEU A 15 6.19 -11.96 38.65
N ALA A 16 5.07 -12.65 38.81
CA ALA A 16 4.88 -13.63 39.86
C ALA A 16 6.08 -14.59 39.86
N ALA A 17 6.85 -14.56 40.92
CA ALA A 17 8.00 -15.43 41.04
C ALA A 17 7.50 -16.87 41.00
N LYS A 18 7.87 -17.60 39.95
CA LYS A 18 7.51 -19.01 39.82
C LYS A 18 8.19 -19.80 40.94
N GLN A 19 7.39 -20.40 41.81
CA GLN A 19 7.94 -21.32 42.82
C GLN A 19 8.63 -22.48 42.09
N VAL A 20 9.92 -22.63 42.29
CA VAL A 20 10.74 -23.68 41.67
C VAL A 20 11.34 -24.51 42.77
N ASN A 21 11.17 -25.83 42.67
CA ASN A 21 11.84 -26.76 43.60
C ASN A 21 13.37 -26.68 43.38
N PRO A 22 14.17 -26.45 44.44
CA PRO A 22 15.62 -26.26 44.34
C PRO A 22 16.33 -27.61 44.14
N THR A 23 16.06 -28.29 43.05
CA THR A 23 16.70 -29.58 42.69
C THR A 23 17.69 -29.38 41.54
N ARG A 24 18.75 -30.21 41.53
CA ARG A 24 19.79 -30.18 40.47
C ARG A 24 19.17 -30.43 39.06
N MET A 25 18.16 -31.29 39.01
CA MET A 25 17.45 -31.57 37.74
C MET A 25 16.70 -30.36 37.22
N GLU A 26 15.99 -29.64 38.09
CA GLU A 26 15.23 -28.46 37.70
C GLU A 26 16.17 -27.31 37.27
N LEU A 27 17.31 -27.16 37.92
CA LEU A 27 18.34 -26.23 37.50
C LEU A 27 18.84 -26.49 36.07
N THR A 28 19.11 -27.76 35.75
CA THR A 28 19.55 -28.16 34.40
C THR A 28 18.46 -27.91 33.37
N ARG A 29 17.20 -28.20 33.69
CA ARG A 29 16.04 -27.95 32.86
C ARG A 29 15.86 -26.43 32.58
N LEU A 30 15.96 -25.61 33.60
CA LEU A 30 15.87 -24.16 33.48
C LEU A 30 17.01 -23.57 32.67
N LYS A 31 18.24 -24.06 32.82
CA LYS A 31 19.37 -23.66 31.99
C LYS A 31 19.11 -23.96 30.51
N LYS A 32 18.60 -25.15 30.17
CA LYS A 32 18.24 -25.50 28.78
C LYS A 32 17.13 -24.53 28.23
N LYS A 33 16.06 -24.33 29.02
CA LYS A 33 14.97 -23.42 28.65
C LYS A 33 15.47 -21.99 28.42
N ARG A 34 16.38 -21.49 29.27
CA ARG A 34 16.99 -20.17 29.10
C ARG A 34 17.75 -20.05 27.79
N ILE A 35 18.57 -21.04 27.42
CA ILE A 35 19.31 -21.04 26.16
C ILE A 35 18.35 -21.01 24.97
N THR A 36 17.30 -21.84 24.99
CA THR A 36 16.28 -21.84 23.93
C THR A 36 15.55 -20.51 23.85
N ALA A 37 15.17 -19.92 24.98
CA ALA A 37 14.49 -18.61 25.00
C ALA A 37 15.37 -17.47 24.45
N ILE A 38 16.67 -17.47 24.79
CA ILE A 38 17.62 -16.48 24.26
C ILE A 38 17.76 -16.62 22.74
N ARG A 39 17.87 -17.84 22.22
CA ARG A 39 17.93 -18.11 20.78
C ARG A 39 16.65 -17.69 20.07
N GLY A 40 15.50 -18.07 20.63
CA GLY A 40 14.19 -17.68 20.09
C GLY A 40 13.99 -16.15 20.06
N HIS A 41 14.37 -15.47 21.15
CA HIS A 41 14.30 -14.01 21.20
C HIS A 41 15.18 -13.36 20.14
N LYS A 42 16.40 -13.86 19.94
CA LYS A 42 17.30 -13.35 18.89
C LYS A 42 16.69 -13.53 17.51
N LEU A 43 16.18 -14.72 17.18
CA LEU A 43 15.54 -14.98 15.88
C LEU A 43 14.32 -14.09 15.61
N LEU A 44 13.48 -13.88 16.62
CA LEU A 44 12.33 -13.00 16.51
C LEU A 44 12.75 -11.53 16.32
N LYS A 45 13.81 -11.11 17.01
CA LYS A 45 14.36 -9.77 16.82
C LYS A 45 14.91 -9.58 15.40
N ASP A 46 15.71 -10.53 14.92
CA ASP A 46 16.30 -10.48 13.58
C ASP A 46 15.17 -10.46 12.50
N LYS A 47 14.11 -11.29 12.69
CA LYS A 47 12.94 -11.28 11.80
C LYS A 47 12.22 -9.93 11.80
N ARG A 48 11.99 -9.34 12.98
CA ARG A 48 11.34 -8.02 13.09
C ARG A 48 12.17 -6.94 12.41
N ASP A 49 13.49 -6.94 12.64
CA ASP A 49 14.38 -5.92 12.10
C ASP A 49 14.44 -6.01 10.55
N GLU A 50 14.39 -7.22 9.99
CA GLU A 50 14.31 -7.42 8.54
C GLU A 50 12.94 -6.99 7.96
N LEU A 51 11.84 -7.31 8.64
CA LEU A 51 10.52 -6.82 8.23
C LEU A 51 10.44 -5.28 8.24
N MET A 52 11.03 -4.65 9.27
CA MET A 52 11.09 -3.20 9.35
C MET A 52 11.87 -2.59 8.19
N ARG A 53 12.98 -3.22 7.80
CA ARG A 53 13.77 -2.78 6.64
C ARG A 53 12.95 -2.84 5.35
N GLN A 54 12.29 -3.97 5.11
CA GLN A 54 11.46 -4.15 3.90
C GLN A 54 10.26 -3.19 3.89
N TYR A 55 9.64 -2.96 5.05
CA TYR A 55 8.56 -1.98 5.18
C TYR A 55 9.02 -0.56 4.81
N LEU A 56 10.19 -0.13 5.30
CA LEU A 56 10.72 1.20 4.97
C LEU A 56 11.05 1.35 3.48
N ASP A 57 11.56 0.28 2.85
CA ASP A 57 11.82 0.29 1.41
C ASP A 57 10.52 0.39 0.60
N LEU A 58 9.47 -0.34 1.00
CA LEU A 58 8.13 -0.22 0.39
C LEU A 58 7.52 1.17 0.59
N VAL A 59 7.68 1.77 1.76
CA VAL A 59 7.17 3.14 2.01
C VAL A 59 7.86 4.16 1.09
N ARG A 60 9.17 4.02 0.85
CA ARG A 60 9.90 4.90 -0.08
C ARG A 60 9.39 4.72 -1.50
N GLU A 61 9.26 3.48 -1.97
CA GLU A 61 8.70 3.17 -3.29
C GLU A 61 7.29 3.74 -3.44
N ASN A 62 6.42 3.55 -2.45
CA ASN A 62 5.07 4.12 -2.42
C ASN A 62 5.09 5.64 -2.59
N MET A 63 5.96 6.34 -1.86
CA MET A 63 6.08 7.80 -1.97
C MET A 63 6.53 8.26 -3.36
N GLU A 64 7.42 7.52 -4.01
CA GLU A 64 7.89 7.85 -5.36
C GLU A 64 6.80 7.60 -6.41
N VAL A 65 6.13 6.44 -6.38
CA VAL A 65 5.04 6.11 -7.28
C VAL A 65 3.88 7.08 -7.10
N ARG A 66 3.52 7.43 -5.86
CA ARG A 66 2.48 8.39 -5.55
C ARG A 66 2.74 9.76 -6.17
N LYS A 67 3.98 10.26 -6.08
CA LYS A 67 4.36 11.54 -6.72
C LYS A 67 4.19 11.48 -8.23
N LYS A 68 4.54 10.36 -8.87
CA LYS A 68 4.35 10.17 -10.32
C LYS A 68 2.87 10.19 -10.69
N VAL A 69 2.06 9.42 -9.98
CA VAL A 69 0.60 9.36 -10.18
C VAL A 69 -0.04 10.72 -9.98
N GLU A 70 0.28 11.44 -8.91
CA GLU A 70 -0.25 12.79 -8.64
C GLU A 70 0.14 13.78 -9.73
N ALA A 71 1.37 13.72 -10.25
CA ALA A 71 1.81 14.56 -11.34
C ALA A 71 1.07 14.25 -12.65
N GLY A 72 0.89 12.97 -12.97
CA GLY A 72 0.16 12.51 -14.15
C GLY A 72 -1.32 12.89 -14.12
N ILE A 73 -2.02 12.66 -13.00
CA ILE A 73 -3.41 13.06 -12.82
C ILE A 73 -3.56 14.58 -12.90
N ARG A 74 -2.63 15.33 -12.33
CA ARG A 74 -2.64 16.81 -12.41
C ARG A 74 -2.50 17.28 -13.85
N SER A 75 -1.66 16.63 -14.66
CA SER A 75 -1.52 16.92 -16.09
C SER A 75 -2.79 16.57 -16.86
N ALA A 76 -3.35 15.39 -16.65
CA ALA A 76 -4.59 14.96 -17.27
C ALA A 76 -5.76 15.90 -16.94
N ASN A 77 -5.90 16.31 -15.67
CA ASN A 77 -6.92 17.27 -15.25
C ASN A 77 -6.76 18.64 -15.89
N LYS A 78 -5.52 19.13 -16.08
CA LYS A 78 -5.29 20.41 -16.81
C LYS A 78 -5.78 20.30 -18.25
N ASN A 79 -5.42 19.25 -18.96
CA ASN A 79 -5.85 19.03 -20.33
C ASN A 79 -7.37 18.90 -20.41
N PHE A 80 -7.99 18.22 -19.44
CA PHE A 80 -9.44 18.09 -19.37
C PHE A 80 -10.16 19.42 -19.13
N VAL A 81 -9.61 20.32 -18.31
CA VAL A 81 -10.17 21.66 -18.09
C VAL A 81 -10.08 22.50 -19.37
N ILE A 82 -8.98 22.39 -20.13
CA ILE A 82 -8.83 23.07 -21.41
C ILE A 82 -9.86 22.53 -22.42
N ALA A 83 -10.00 21.22 -22.53
CA ALA A 83 -11.01 20.58 -23.38
C ALA A 83 -12.43 21.04 -23.03
N LYS A 84 -12.75 21.10 -21.72
CA LYS A 84 -14.06 21.60 -21.24
C LYS A 84 -14.32 23.05 -21.60
N ALA A 85 -13.30 23.90 -21.65
CA ALA A 85 -13.41 25.29 -22.03
C ALA A 85 -13.68 25.44 -23.55
N GLY A 86 -13.16 24.54 -24.38
CA GLY A 86 -13.32 24.58 -25.84
C GLY A 86 -14.56 23.84 -26.38
N MET A 87 -15.23 23.01 -25.56
CA MET A 87 -16.37 22.19 -25.99
C MET A 87 -17.65 22.57 -25.23
N SER A 88 -18.82 22.29 -25.83
CA SER A 88 -20.08 22.40 -25.11
C SER A 88 -20.21 21.24 -24.10
N GLU A 89 -20.87 21.51 -22.97
CA GLU A 89 -21.07 20.51 -21.92
C GLU A 89 -21.85 19.29 -22.43
N ALA A 90 -22.83 19.51 -23.31
CA ALA A 90 -23.60 18.43 -23.94
C ALA A 90 -22.72 17.53 -24.80
N ALA A 91 -21.82 18.10 -25.61
CA ALA A 91 -20.89 17.35 -26.45
C ALA A 91 -19.89 16.54 -25.59
N LEU A 92 -19.36 17.14 -24.52
CA LEU A 92 -18.45 16.45 -23.60
C LEU A 92 -19.13 15.26 -22.91
N ASN A 93 -20.33 15.47 -22.39
CA ASN A 93 -21.10 14.41 -21.73
C ASN A 93 -21.42 13.25 -22.70
N THR A 94 -21.79 13.57 -23.94
CA THR A 94 -22.06 12.57 -24.98
C THR A 94 -20.79 11.79 -25.33
N ALA A 95 -19.65 12.46 -25.46
CA ALA A 95 -18.37 11.81 -25.77
C ALA A 95 -17.92 10.81 -24.66
N LEU A 96 -18.15 11.14 -23.41
CA LEU A 96 -17.69 10.33 -22.26
C LEU A 96 -18.76 9.35 -21.73
N MET A 97 -19.97 9.33 -22.32
CA MET A 97 -21.09 8.55 -21.82
C MET A 97 -20.89 7.03 -21.90
N ALA A 98 -20.16 6.56 -22.89
CA ALA A 98 -19.92 5.12 -23.12
C ALA A 98 -18.42 4.81 -23.18
N PRO A 99 -17.77 4.44 -22.08
CA PRO A 99 -16.34 4.07 -22.11
C PRO A 99 -16.14 2.81 -22.97
N LYS A 100 -15.16 2.86 -23.86
CA LYS A 100 -14.80 1.75 -24.75
C LYS A 100 -13.76 0.82 -24.09
N GLN A 101 -12.92 1.38 -23.25
CA GLN A 101 -11.88 0.67 -22.53
C GLN A 101 -12.42 0.04 -21.25
N GLU A 102 -12.14 -1.24 -21.06
CA GLU A 102 -12.45 -1.99 -19.84
C GLU A 102 -11.14 -2.53 -19.26
N VAL A 103 -10.96 -2.36 -17.96
CA VAL A 103 -9.78 -2.84 -17.24
C VAL A 103 -10.19 -3.95 -16.29
N ASN A 104 -9.76 -5.17 -16.57
CA ASN A 104 -9.97 -6.33 -15.71
C ASN A 104 -8.75 -6.50 -14.81
N LEU A 105 -8.97 -6.47 -13.49
CA LEU A 105 -7.95 -6.64 -12.48
C LEU A 105 -7.98 -8.06 -11.92
N GLU A 106 -6.86 -8.77 -12.02
CA GLU A 106 -6.65 -10.07 -11.40
C GLU A 106 -5.79 -9.89 -10.15
N ALA A 107 -6.33 -10.27 -8.99
CA ALA A 107 -5.61 -10.20 -7.73
C ALA A 107 -4.92 -11.55 -7.47
N GLY A 108 -3.59 -11.52 -7.33
CA GLY A 108 -2.77 -12.64 -6.85
C GLY A 108 -2.25 -12.34 -5.43
N GLU A 109 -1.62 -13.32 -4.82
CA GLU A 109 -1.00 -13.20 -3.50
C GLU A 109 0.48 -13.57 -3.57
N LYS A 110 1.31 -12.80 -2.90
CA LYS A 110 2.74 -13.06 -2.72
C LYS A 110 3.07 -13.07 -1.24
N ASN A 111 3.64 -14.18 -0.74
CA ASN A 111 4.08 -14.26 0.66
C ASN A 111 5.45 -13.61 0.84
N VAL A 112 5.54 -12.66 1.76
CA VAL A 112 6.79 -12.01 2.17
C VAL A 112 6.94 -12.14 3.69
N MET A 113 7.84 -13.00 4.13
CA MET A 113 8.14 -13.26 5.54
C MET A 113 6.91 -13.60 6.42
N SER A 114 5.98 -14.38 5.88
CA SER A 114 4.69 -14.76 6.49
C SER A 114 3.62 -13.66 6.49
N VAL A 115 3.78 -12.61 5.69
CA VAL A 115 2.75 -11.62 5.38
C VAL A 115 2.33 -11.85 3.93
N ASP A 116 1.04 -12.07 3.69
CA ASP A 116 0.49 -12.25 2.35
C ASP A 116 0.18 -10.87 1.77
N ILE A 117 0.93 -10.49 0.74
CA ILE A 117 0.83 -9.21 0.04
C ILE A 117 0.10 -9.45 -1.28
N PRO A 118 -0.95 -8.68 -1.60
CA PRO A 118 -1.60 -8.81 -2.89
C PRO A 118 -0.71 -8.28 -4.00
N THR A 119 -0.77 -8.94 -5.14
CA THR A 119 -0.18 -8.51 -6.41
C THR A 119 -1.29 -8.30 -7.42
N PHE A 120 -1.25 -7.19 -8.16
CA PHE A 120 -2.29 -6.86 -9.12
C PHE A 120 -1.76 -7.02 -10.55
N GLN A 121 -2.41 -7.87 -11.32
CA GLN A 121 -2.22 -7.96 -12.75
C GLN A 121 -3.46 -7.39 -13.44
N TYR A 122 -3.27 -6.59 -14.47
CA TYR A 122 -4.38 -6.01 -15.20
C TYR A 122 -4.33 -6.39 -16.67
N LYS A 123 -5.50 -6.55 -17.25
CA LYS A 123 -5.71 -6.77 -18.68
C LYS A 123 -6.65 -5.71 -19.19
N THR A 124 -6.24 -5.01 -20.22
CA THR A 124 -7.10 -4.08 -20.95
C THR A 124 -7.87 -4.84 -22.03
N ARG A 125 -9.10 -4.45 -22.30
CA ARG A 125 -9.96 -5.09 -23.31
C ARG A 125 -9.34 -5.06 -24.69
N THR A 126 -8.64 -3.99 -25.04
CA THR A 126 -8.01 -3.81 -26.33
C THR A 126 -6.51 -3.60 -26.18
N ALA A 127 -5.73 -4.21 -27.06
CA ALA A 127 -4.28 -4.09 -27.10
C ALA A 127 -3.81 -2.83 -27.87
N ASP A 128 -4.70 -2.24 -28.69
CA ASP A 128 -4.37 -1.07 -29.52
C ASP A 128 -4.44 0.22 -28.74
N GLU A 129 -3.34 0.99 -28.75
CA GLU A 129 -3.24 2.31 -28.10
C GLU A 129 -4.28 3.32 -28.64
N ASN A 130 -4.71 3.16 -29.88
CA ASN A 130 -5.71 4.06 -30.51
C ASN A 130 -7.15 3.72 -30.16
N ASP A 131 -7.41 2.57 -29.56
CA ASP A 131 -8.76 2.11 -29.22
C ASP A 131 -9.26 2.60 -27.84
N ILE A 132 -8.53 3.58 -27.29
CA ILE A 132 -8.86 4.24 -26.01
C ILE A 132 -10.05 5.19 -26.17
N TYR A 133 -10.24 5.73 -27.37
CA TYR A 133 -11.23 6.77 -27.63
C TYR A 133 -12.62 6.16 -27.88
N SER A 134 -13.60 6.56 -27.08
CA SER A 134 -15.00 6.11 -27.18
C SER A 134 -15.86 6.95 -28.12
N TYR A 135 -15.29 8.01 -28.69
CA TYR A 135 -16.00 9.03 -29.47
C TYR A 135 -15.36 9.24 -30.83
N GLY A 136 -16.16 9.83 -31.76
CA GLY A 136 -15.68 10.18 -33.08
C GLY A 136 -15.01 11.54 -33.09
N PHE A 137 -13.97 11.70 -33.90
CA PHE A 137 -13.15 12.92 -33.99
C PHE A 137 -13.85 14.15 -34.57
N ALA A 138 -15.07 13.99 -35.12
CA ALA A 138 -15.76 15.07 -35.81
C ALA A 138 -16.30 16.20 -34.91
N PHE A 139 -16.55 15.91 -33.63
CA PHE A 139 -17.18 16.83 -32.68
C PHE A 139 -16.37 17.04 -31.39
N THR A 140 -15.18 16.49 -31.33
CA THR A 140 -14.32 16.54 -30.15
C THR A 140 -13.05 17.34 -30.41
N SER A 141 -12.49 17.95 -29.35
CA SER A 141 -11.23 18.68 -29.45
C SER A 141 -10.04 17.76 -29.23
N GLY A 142 -8.90 18.03 -29.88
CA GLY A 142 -7.65 17.32 -29.64
C GLY A 142 -7.15 17.42 -28.19
N ASP A 143 -7.60 18.44 -27.44
CA ASP A 143 -7.27 18.58 -26.02
C ASP A 143 -7.93 17.47 -25.17
N LEU A 144 -9.15 17.01 -25.58
CA LEU A 144 -9.82 15.89 -24.95
C LEU A 144 -9.05 14.59 -25.19
N ASP A 145 -8.55 14.39 -26.40
CA ASP A 145 -7.71 13.22 -26.75
C ASP A 145 -6.43 13.21 -25.92
N GLY A 146 -5.79 14.37 -25.76
CA GLY A 146 -4.63 14.52 -24.88
C GLY A 146 -4.93 14.23 -23.41
N ALA A 147 -6.10 14.59 -22.91
CA ALA A 147 -6.53 14.28 -21.55
C ALA A 147 -6.77 12.79 -21.33
N VAL A 148 -7.48 12.13 -22.24
CA VAL A 148 -7.76 10.70 -22.20
C VAL A 148 -6.46 9.90 -22.29
N LYS A 149 -5.55 10.25 -23.20
CA LYS A 149 -4.26 9.61 -23.34
C LYS A 149 -3.41 9.76 -22.07
N SER A 150 -3.31 10.98 -21.54
CA SER A 150 -2.58 11.23 -20.29
C SER A 150 -3.12 10.42 -19.11
N LEU A 151 -4.44 10.18 -19.05
CA LEU A 151 -5.05 9.35 -18.01
C LEU A 151 -4.75 7.86 -18.22
N ALA A 152 -4.76 7.40 -19.47
CA ALA A 152 -4.41 6.03 -19.82
C ALA A 152 -2.94 5.72 -19.49
N ASP A 153 -2.03 6.64 -19.72
CA ASP A 153 -0.60 6.51 -19.41
C ASP A 153 -0.34 6.40 -17.89
N VAL A 154 -1.21 6.97 -17.06
CA VAL A 154 -1.08 6.92 -15.59
C VAL A 154 -1.65 5.61 -15.01
N LEU A 155 -2.50 4.89 -15.74
CA LEU A 155 -3.18 3.68 -15.26
C LEU A 155 -2.22 2.63 -14.65
N PRO A 156 -1.10 2.23 -15.31
CA PRO A 156 -0.18 1.26 -14.74
C PRO A 156 0.44 1.72 -13.42
N ASP A 157 0.78 3.01 -13.32
CA ASP A 157 1.33 3.58 -12.08
C ASP A 157 0.28 3.62 -10.96
N MET A 158 -1.01 3.85 -11.29
CA MET A 158 -2.10 3.79 -10.31
C MET A 158 -2.30 2.38 -9.74
N ILE A 159 -2.24 1.36 -10.58
CA ILE A 159 -2.35 -0.03 -10.14
C ILE A 159 -1.16 -0.41 -9.26
N ARG A 160 0.04 0.00 -9.65
CA ARG A 160 1.25 -0.19 -8.85
C ARG A 160 1.16 0.53 -7.50
N LEU A 161 0.62 1.74 -7.48
CA LEU A 161 0.38 2.49 -6.24
C LEU A 161 -0.57 1.73 -5.31
N ALA A 162 -1.69 1.22 -5.84
CA ALA A 162 -2.66 0.45 -5.06
C ALA A 162 -2.04 -0.81 -4.44
N GLU A 163 -1.18 -1.51 -5.20
CA GLU A 163 -0.41 -2.67 -4.72
C GLU A 163 0.51 -2.28 -3.56
N CYS A 164 1.32 -1.22 -3.73
CA CYS A 164 2.24 -0.73 -2.71
C CYS A 164 1.52 -0.23 -1.45
N GLU A 165 0.42 0.50 -1.59
CA GLU A 165 -0.37 0.99 -0.45
C GLU A 165 -0.96 -0.16 0.35
N LYS A 166 -1.52 -1.16 -0.33
CA LYS A 166 -2.07 -2.34 0.35
C LYS A 166 -0.98 -3.17 1.03
N ALA A 167 0.18 -3.33 0.38
CA ALA A 167 1.34 -3.99 0.97
C ALA A 167 1.81 -3.27 2.24
N CYS A 168 1.91 -1.94 2.21
CA CYS A 168 2.27 -1.14 3.38
C CYS A 168 1.27 -1.31 4.53
N GLN A 169 -0.04 -1.34 4.25
CA GLN A 169 -1.07 -1.57 5.27
C GLN A 169 -0.93 -2.92 5.95
N LEU A 170 -0.72 -4.00 5.17
CA LEU A 170 -0.61 -5.36 5.69
C LEU A 170 0.70 -5.59 6.46
N MET A 171 1.80 -4.95 6.06
CA MET A 171 3.06 -5.02 6.79
C MET A 171 3.08 -4.19 8.07
N ALA A 172 2.23 -3.16 8.18
CA ALA A 172 2.12 -2.32 9.37
C ALA A 172 1.21 -2.92 10.45
N ALA A 173 0.31 -3.86 10.09
CA ALA A 173 -0.63 -4.53 11.01
C ALA A 173 0.04 -5.67 11.78
#